data_3a22a83ef86810e8078c70eaaf731e24
#
_entry.id   3a22a83ef86810e8078c70eaaf731e24
#
_cell.length_a   1.000
_cell.length_b   1.000
_cell.length_c   1.000
_cell.angle_alpha   90.00
_cell.angle_beta   90.00
_cell.angle_gamma   90.00
#
_symmetry.space_group_name_H-M   'P 1'
#
loop_
_entity.id
_entity.type
_entity.pdbx_description
1 polymer ?
#
loop_
_entity_poly.entity_id
_entity_poly.type
_entity_poly.pdbx_seq_one_letter_code
_entity_poly.pdbx_strand_id
1 'polypeptide(L)'
;YAGYSGFAYLGSRRFMEIAKAAGREVRHRPFDLRHLLDHNGSQPFEQRSNDHFTYFFGREIERWSEYRNAPVKRLNPTHHSKTIEPSNKMLIAAMDLGHNIDEFSCVMMEQHWRYDCDLADMDTLCDIARLAGRDPAPLLDHMDTDAVDAIYASNTAEVVERGFFGSPTYVVDGGVIYGHDHLGIVERAL
;
A
#
# COMPACT_ATOMS: atom_id res chain seq x y z
N TYR A 1 -0.33 -1.97 4.95
CA TYR A 1 0.07 -0.93 3.98
C TYR A 1 -1.14 -0.16 3.47
N ALA A 2 -0.89 1.01 2.90
CA ALA A 2 -1.88 1.79 2.17
C ALA A 2 -1.49 1.82 0.68
N GLY A 3 -2.45 1.54 -0.21
CA GLY A 3 -2.20 1.35 -1.64
C GLY A 3 -1.62 2.58 -2.37
N TYR A 4 -1.79 3.80 -1.84
CA TYR A 4 -1.18 5.00 -2.41
C TYR A 4 0.17 5.38 -1.77
N SER A 5 0.66 4.63 -0.78
CA SER A 5 1.95 4.96 -0.15
C SER A 5 3.12 4.77 -1.12
N GLY A 6 3.87 5.85 -1.38
CA GLY A 6 5.06 5.81 -2.26
C GLY A 6 6.13 4.87 -1.72
N PHE A 7 6.34 4.88 -0.43
CA PHE A 7 7.30 3.98 0.21
C PHE A 7 6.84 2.52 0.20
N ALA A 8 5.52 2.25 0.26
CA ALA A 8 5.02 0.90 0.03
C ALA A 8 5.24 0.45 -1.42
N TYR A 9 4.95 1.31 -2.39
CA TYR A 9 5.23 1.05 -3.80
C TYR A 9 6.71 0.71 -4.05
N LEU A 10 7.61 1.57 -3.59
CA LEU A 10 9.06 1.42 -3.78
C LEU A 10 9.62 0.12 -3.18
N GLY A 11 9.00 -0.41 -2.12
CA GLY A 11 9.38 -1.66 -1.48
C GLY A 11 8.64 -2.90 -1.97
N SER A 12 7.50 -2.75 -2.64
CA SER A 12 6.53 -3.84 -2.88
C SER A 12 7.13 -5.04 -3.60
N ARG A 13 7.73 -4.85 -4.77
CA ARG A 13 8.32 -5.92 -5.58
C ARG A 13 9.44 -6.64 -4.84
N ARG A 14 10.35 -5.90 -4.20
CA ARG A 14 11.46 -6.48 -3.43
C ARG A 14 10.94 -7.28 -2.23
N PHE A 15 9.89 -6.81 -1.56
CA PHE A 15 9.28 -7.56 -0.47
C PHE A 15 8.70 -8.89 -0.93
N MET A 16 8.00 -8.92 -2.09
CA MET A 16 7.48 -10.18 -2.65
C MET A 16 8.60 -11.16 -3.02
N GLU A 17 9.71 -10.67 -3.55
CA GLU A 17 10.89 -11.51 -3.84
C GLU A 17 11.45 -12.12 -2.56
N ILE A 18 11.60 -11.33 -1.50
CA ILE A 18 12.11 -11.78 -0.19
C ILE A 18 11.18 -12.84 0.41
N ALA A 19 9.87 -12.59 0.47
CA ALA A 19 8.90 -13.52 1.01
C ALA A 19 8.88 -14.84 0.23
N LYS A 20 8.90 -14.76 -1.10
CA LYS A 20 8.98 -15.93 -1.98
C LYS A 20 10.27 -16.73 -1.77
N ALA A 21 11.42 -16.07 -1.68
CA ALA A 21 12.70 -16.74 -1.45
C ALA A 21 12.75 -17.46 -0.09
N ALA A 22 12.09 -16.90 0.92
CA ALA A 22 11.95 -17.49 2.25
C ALA A 22 10.84 -18.57 2.32
N GLY A 23 10.07 -18.79 1.25
CA GLY A 23 8.94 -19.73 1.25
C GLY A 23 7.79 -19.30 2.17
N ARG A 24 7.66 -18.00 2.43
CA ARG A 24 6.64 -17.45 3.33
C ARG A 24 5.45 -16.90 2.55
N GLU A 25 4.26 -17.18 3.05
CA GLU A 25 3.01 -16.59 2.57
C GLU A 25 2.85 -15.17 3.12
N VAL A 26 2.42 -14.24 2.27
CA VAL A 26 2.15 -12.86 2.66
C VAL A 26 0.68 -12.68 3.03
N ARG A 27 0.43 -12.20 4.24
CA ARG A 27 -0.91 -11.76 4.68
C ARG A 27 -1.02 -10.26 4.50
N HIS A 28 -1.74 -9.86 3.47
CA HIS A 28 -1.97 -8.45 3.18
C HIS A 28 -2.97 -7.82 4.16
N ARG A 29 -2.66 -6.60 4.60
CA ARG A 29 -3.51 -5.81 5.50
C ARG A 29 -3.61 -4.38 4.95
N PRO A 30 -4.41 -4.11 3.93
CA PRO A 30 -4.72 -2.73 3.52
C PRO A 30 -5.44 -2.00 4.64
N PHE A 31 -5.02 -0.78 4.96
CA PHE A 31 -5.60 0.03 6.05
C PHE A 31 -5.65 1.52 5.68
N ASP A 32 -6.44 2.30 6.43
CA ASP A 32 -6.51 3.76 6.29
C ASP A 32 -5.29 4.42 6.95
N LEU A 33 -4.35 4.86 6.11
CA LEU A 33 -3.13 5.51 6.57
C LEU A 33 -3.40 6.89 7.19
N ARG A 34 -4.38 7.64 6.68
CA ARG A 34 -4.69 8.97 7.23
C ARG A 34 -5.23 8.85 8.63
N HIS A 35 -6.16 7.92 8.82
CA HIS A 35 -6.69 7.62 10.15
C HIS A 35 -5.57 7.22 11.14
N LEU A 36 -4.61 6.40 10.71
CA LEU A 36 -3.44 6.04 11.54
C LEU A 36 -2.59 7.26 11.89
N LEU A 37 -2.27 8.11 10.90
CA LEU A 37 -1.43 9.29 11.11
C LEU A 37 -2.08 10.33 12.05
N ASP A 38 -3.38 10.48 11.97
CA ASP A 38 -4.15 11.35 12.88
C ASP A 38 -4.09 10.85 14.33
N HIS A 39 -4.09 9.51 14.54
CA HIS A 39 -4.05 8.89 15.86
C HIS A 39 -2.67 8.86 16.52
N ASN A 40 -1.62 8.67 15.73
CA ASN A 40 -0.27 8.50 16.28
C ASN A 40 0.48 9.82 16.53
N GLY A 41 -0.18 10.96 16.36
CA GLY A 41 0.40 12.29 16.57
C GLY A 41 1.39 12.71 15.50
N SER A 42 1.37 12.08 14.32
CA SER A 42 2.17 12.50 13.18
C SER A 42 1.82 13.92 12.77
N GLN A 43 2.85 14.71 12.40
CA GLN A 43 2.60 16.04 11.86
C GLN A 43 1.78 15.95 10.58
N PRO A 44 0.62 16.65 10.48
CA PRO A 44 -0.17 16.70 9.26
C PRO A 44 0.66 17.12 8.06
N PHE A 45 0.34 16.58 6.88
CA PHE A 45 1.10 16.87 5.67
C PHE A 45 1.19 18.37 5.39
N GLU A 46 0.11 19.10 5.57
CA GLU A 46 -0.02 20.54 5.32
C GLU A 46 0.83 21.40 6.27
N GLN A 47 1.25 20.85 7.40
CA GLN A 47 2.08 21.53 8.40
C GLN A 47 3.58 21.22 8.26
N ARG A 48 3.95 20.33 7.34
CA ARG A 48 5.36 19.98 7.10
C ARG A 48 6.05 21.07 6.30
N SER A 49 7.35 21.31 6.58
CA SER A 49 8.13 22.32 5.88
C SER A 49 8.35 21.94 4.40
N ASN A 50 8.61 22.94 3.56
CA ASN A 50 9.02 22.72 2.17
C ASN A 50 10.29 21.86 2.07
N ASP A 51 11.24 22.03 2.98
CA ASP A 51 12.47 21.23 3.01
C ASP A 51 12.17 19.75 3.29
N HIS A 52 11.22 19.47 4.20
CA HIS A 52 10.76 18.11 4.44
C HIS A 52 10.14 17.48 3.17
N PHE A 53 9.28 18.24 2.47
CA PHE A 53 8.69 17.74 1.22
C PHE A 53 9.74 17.55 0.13
N THR A 54 10.63 18.51 -0.06
CA THR A 54 11.67 18.47 -1.10
C THR A 54 12.63 17.30 -0.87
N TYR A 55 13.01 17.04 0.37
CA TYR A 55 13.92 15.96 0.69
C TYR A 55 13.21 14.63 0.81
N PHE A 56 12.27 14.47 1.75
CA PHE A 56 11.70 13.17 2.12
C PHE A 56 10.71 12.63 1.08
N PHE A 57 9.81 13.48 0.56
CA PHE A 57 8.86 13.09 -0.48
C PHE A 57 9.34 13.40 -1.91
N GLY A 58 10.45 14.10 -2.05
CA GLY A 58 11.09 14.37 -3.32
C GLY A 58 12.33 13.51 -3.49
N ARG A 59 13.46 13.97 -2.99
CA ARG A 59 14.78 13.37 -3.25
C ARG A 59 14.92 11.91 -2.81
N GLU A 60 14.28 11.52 -1.68
CA GLU A 60 14.32 10.14 -1.23
C GLU A 60 13.50 9.22 -2.17
N ILE A 61 12.32 9.67 -2.62
CA ILE A 61 11.52 8.90 -3.59
C ILE A 61 12.30 8.71 -4.91
N GLU A 62 12.97 9.75 -5.43
CA GLU A 62 13.80 9.65 -6.63
C GLU A 62 14.91 8.60 -6.47
N ARG A 63 15.70 8.68 -5.39
CA ARG A 63 16.80 7.75 -5.11
C ARG A 63 16.33 6.31 -5.01
N TRP A 64 15.25 6.08 -4.27
CA TRP A 64 14.72 4.74 -4.11
C TRP A 64 14.04 4.22 -5.38
N SER A 65 13.41 5.08 -6.17
CA SER A 65 12.89 4.75 -7.50
C SER A 65 14.00 4.24 -8.42
N GLU A 66 15.13 4.95 -8.47
CA GLU A 66 16.31 4.53 -9.23
C GLU A 66 16.89 3.21 -8.67
N TYR A 67 17.13 3.14 -7.38
CA TYR A 67 17.75 1.97 -6.73
C TYR A 67 16.90 0.69 -6.85
N ARG A 68 15.59 0.81 -6.78
CA ARG A 68 14.63 -0.31 -6.87
C ARG A 68 14.15 -0.59 -8.28
N ASN A 69 14.56 0.20 -9.27
CA ASN A 69 14.00 0.18 -10.63
C ASN A 69 12.46 0.23 -10.61
N ALA A 70 11.91 1.10 -9.76
CA ALA A 70 10.48 1.33 -9.56
C ALA A 70 10.13 2.77 -10.01
N PRO A 71 9.93 3.01 -11.31
CA PRO A 71 9.77 4.36 -11.86
C PRO A 71 8.56 5.08 -11.28
N VAL A 72 8.74 6.36 -10.96
CA VAL A 72 7.66 7.27 -10.56
C VAL A 72 7.44 8.31 -11.63
N LYS A 73 6.19 8.52 -12.05
CA LYS A 73 5.84 9.53 -13.06
C LYS A 73 5.86 10.92 -12.47
N ARG A 74 5.43 11.06 -11.22
CA ARG A 74 5.38 12.31 -10.46
C ARG A 74 5.67 12.05 -8.99
N LEU A 75 6.41 12.95 -8.36
CA LEU A 75 6.68 12.92 -6.92
C LEU A 75 5.41 13.19 -6.09
N ASN A 76 4.43 13.85 -6.70
CA ASN A 76 3.08 14.03 -6.15
C ASN A 76 2.07 13.62 -7.24
N PRO A 77 1.55 12.40 -7.23
CA PRO A 77 0.56 11.95 -8.20
C PRO A 77 -0.68 12.83 -8.22
N THR A 78 -1.26 12.99 -9.41
CA THR A 78 -2.38 13.94 -9.65
C THR A 78 -3.57 13.68 -8.71
N HIS A 79 -3.83 12.41 -8.40
CA HIS A 79 -4.99 11.98 -7.61
C HIS A 79 -4.64 11.59 -6.17
N HIS A 80 -3.43 11.94 -5.69
CA HIS A 80 -2.91 11.49 -4.38
C HIS A 80 -3.72 12.00 -3.18
N SER A 81 -4.44 13.11 -3.33
CA SER A 81 -5.32 13.65 -2.27
C SER A 81 -6.67 12.95 -2.15
N LYS A 82 -7.07 12.14 -3.15
CA LYS A 82 -8.34 11.42 -3.13
C LYS A 82 -8.33 10.29 -2.10
N THR A 83 -9.52 9.76 -1.83
CA THR A 83 -9.67 8.61 -0.93
C THR A 83 -8.98 7.36 -1.49
N ILE A 84 -8.39 6.57 -0.60
CA ILE A 84 -7.79 5.27 -0.90
C ILE A 84 -8.75 4.10 -0.64
N GLU A 85 -9.89 4.39 -0.03
CA GLU A 85 -10.83 3.37 0.40
C GLU A 85 -11.26 2.42 -0.72
N PRO A 86 -11.67 2.88 -1.93
CA PRO A 86 -12.11 1.96 -2.98
C PRO A 86 -11.04 0.94 -3.38
N SER A 87 -9.79 1.37 -3.56
CA SER A 87 -8.71 0.46 -3.93
C SER A 87 -8.34 -0.51 -2.81
N ASN A 88 -8.35 -0.06 -1.56
CA ASN A 88 -8.11 -0.94 -0.41
C ASN A 88 -9.24 -1.97 -0.26
N LYS A 89 -10.51 -1.55 -0.41
CA LYS A 89 -11.67 -2.47 -0.38
C LYS A 89 -11.64 -3.48 -1.52
N MET A 90 -11.25 -3.09 -2.73
CA MET A 90 -11.12 -4.03 -3.85
C MET A 90 -10.04 -5.10 -3.60
N LEU A 91 -8.90 -4.72 -3.00
CA LEU A 91 -7.87 -5.68 -2.59
C LEU A 91 -8.38 -6.62 -1.48
N ILE A 92 -9.13 -6.10 -0.51
CA ILE A 92 -9.75 -6.89 0.57
C ILE A 92 -10.80 -7.83 0.00
N ALA A 93 -11.66 -7.36 -0.91
CA ALA A 93 -12.65 -8.18 -1.59
C ALA A 93 -12.01 -9.37 -2.33
N ALA A 94 -10.90 -9.12 -3.02
CA ALA A 94 -10.17 -10.18 -3.68
C ALA A 94 -9.62 -11.22 -2.68
N MET A 95 -9.09 -10.79 -1.53
CA MET A 95 -8.63 -11.72 -0.48
C MET A 95 -9.79 -12.51 0.12
N ASP A 96 -10.89 -11.85 0.44
CA ASP A 96 -12.07 -12.49 1.06
C ASP A 96 -12.72 -13.50 0.11
N LEU A 97 -12.63 -13.27 -1.19
CA LEU A 97 -13.00 -14.25 -2.24
C LEU A 97 -11.96 -15.36 -2.45
N GLY A 98 -10.91 -15.42 -1.64
CA GLY A 98 -9.90 -16.47 -1.67
C GLY A 98 -8.78 -16.30 -2.70
N HIS A 99 -8.64 -15.12 -3.28
CA HIS A 99 -7.55 -14.86 -4.23
C HIS A 99 -6.23 -14.48 -3.53
N ASN A 100 -5.10 -15.00 -4.03
CA ASN A 100 -3.81 -14.42 -3.71
C ASN A 100 -3.69 -13.05 -4.40
N ILE A 101 -3.33 -12.02 -3.64
CA ILE A 101 -3.25 -10.63 -4.14
C ILE A 101 -1.82 -10.08 -4.21
N ASP A 102 -0.79 -10.91 -4.10
CA ASP A 102 0.61 -10.46 -4.11
C ASP A 102 0.90 -9.60 -5.34
N GLU A 103 0.58 -10.11 -6.53
CA GLU A 103 0.73 -9.36 -7.77
C GLU A 103 -0.27 -8.21 -7.90
N PHE A 104 -1.52 -8.41 -7.51
CA PHE A 104 -2.56 -7.40 -7.60
C PHE A 104 -2.22 -6.17 -6.77
N SER A 105 -1.70 -6.36 -5.56
CA SER A 105 -1.27 -5.26 -4.69
C SER A 105 -0.11 -4.46 -5.29
N CYS A 106 0.87 -5.15 -5.90
CA CYS A 106 1.98 -4.51 -6.59
C CYS A 106 1.52 -3.70 -7.81
N VAL A 107 0.65 -4.29 -8.65
CA VAL A 107 0.08 -3.61 -9.82
C VAL A 107 -0.74 -2.39 -9.40
N MET A 108 -1.57 -2.49 -8.36
CA MET A 108 -2.37 -1.36 -7.84
C MET A 108 -1.49 -0.16 -7.50
N MET A 109 -0.42 -0.37 -6.73
CA MET A 109 0.52 0.69 -6.36
C MET A 109 1.30 1.22 -7.57
N GLU A 110 1.71 0.33 -8.49
CA GLU A 110 2.43 0.71 -9.71
C GLU A 110 1.56 1.59 -10.62
N GLN A 111 0.27 1.30 -10.78
CA GLN A 111 -0.63 2.11 -11.59
C GLN A 111 -0.77 3.54 -11.05
N HIS A 112 -0.78 3.70 -9.73
CA HIS A 112 -0.80 5.03 -9.12
C HIS A 112 0.51 5.79 -9.31
N TRP A 113 1.64 5.19 -8.96
CA TRP A 113 2.93 5.88 -8.92
C TRP A 113 3.62 6.00 -10.27
N ARG A 114 3.55 4.97 -11.08
CA ARG A 114 4.21 4.92 -12.39
C ARG A 114 3.36 5.52 -13.51
N TYR A 115 2.03 5.32 -13.44
CA TYR A 115 1.13 5.72 -14.51
C TYR A 115 0.18 6.86 -14.13
N ASP A 116 0.23 7.33 -12.89
CA ASP A 116 -0.57 8.45 -12.37
C ASP A 116 -2.10 8.16 -12.38
N CYS A 117 -2.46 6.89 -12.19
CA CYS A 117 -3.85 6.45 -12.18
C CYS A 117 -4.60 6.88 -10.92
N ASP A 118 -5.90 7.09 -11.08
CA ASP A 118 -6.81 7.46 -9.99
C ASP A 118 -7.33 6.22 -9.26
N LEU A 119 -6.85 5.96 -8.05
CA LEU A 119 -7.28 4.83 -7.24
C LEU A 119 -8.66 5.01 -6.56
N ALA A 120 -9.32 6.14 -6.78
CA ALA A 120 -10.69 6.38 -6.35
C ALA A 120 -11.72 6.22 -7.48
N ASP A 121 -11.25 6.02 -8.72
CA ASP A 121 -12.10 5.86 -9.90
C ASP A 121 -12.38 4.38 -10.19
N MET A 122 -13.67 4.02 -10.25
CA MET A 122 -14.08 2.62 -10.38
C MET A 122 -13.71 1.99 -11.72
N ASP A 123 -13.77 2.75 -12.81
CA ASP A 123 -13.38 2.25 -14.14
C ASP A 123 -11.88 1.96 -14.17
N THR A 124 -11.08 2.87 -13.58
CA THR A 124 -9.64 2.67 -13.39
C THR A 124 -9.34 1.42 -12.55
N LEU A 125 -10.06 1.21 -11.46
CA LEU A 125 -9.88 0.01 -10.61
C LEU A 125 -10.23 -1.27 -11.35
N CYS A 126 -11.27 -1.27 -12.18
CA CYS A 126 -11.60 -2.40 -13.06
C CYS A 126 -10.46 -2.71 -14.04
N ASP A 127 -9.85 -1.70 -14.64
CA ASP A 127 -8.74 -1.90 -15.56
C ASP A 127 -7.49 -2.42 -14.83
N ILE A 128 -7.22 -1.93 -13.64
CA ILE A 128 -6.14 -2.43 -12.78
C ILE A 128 -6.37 -3.90 -12.39
N ALA A 129 -7.60 -4.28 -12.06
CA ALA A 129 -7.95 -5.68 -11.76
C ALA A 129 -7.68 -6.58 -12.98
N ARG A 130 -8.10 -6.16 -14.19
CA ARG A 130 -7.82 -6.89 -15.44
C ARG A 130 -6.32 -7.01 -15.71
N LEU A 131 -5.53 -5.95 -15.51
CA LEU A 131 -4.08 -5.97 -15.64
C LEU A 131 -3.42 -6.97 -14.69
N ALA A 132 -3.99 -7.14 -13.50
CA ALA A 132 -3.54 -8.14 -12.52
C ALA A 132 -4.14 -9.55 -12.79
N GLY A 133 -4.78 -9.78 -13.93
CA GLY A 133 -5.37 -11.06 -14.31
C GLY A 133 -6.61 -11.42 -13.50
N ARG A 134 -7.38 -10.43 -13.03
CA ARG A 134 -8.61 -10.60 -12.25
C ARG A 134 -9.82 -10.14 -13.04
N ASP A 135 -10.93 -10.87 -12.88
CA ASP A 135 -12.24 -10.38 -13.32
C ASP A 135 -12.72 -9.32 -12.33
N PRO A 136 -13.00 -8.07 -12.75
CA PRO A 136 -13.46 -7.04 -11.85
C PRO A 136 -14.90 -7.23 -11.37
N ALA A 137 -15.77 -7.93 -12.10
CA ALA A 137 -17.19 -8.01 -11.77
C ALA A 137 -17.44 -8.59 -10.36
N PRO A 138 -16.91 -9.77 -9.97
CA PRO A 138 -17.13 -10.29 -8.62
C PRO A 138 -16.44 -9.42 -7.55
N LEU A 139 -15.37 -8.69 -7.88
CA LEU A 139 -14.71 -7.77 -6.95
C LEU A 139 -15.58 -6.56 -6.66
N LEU A 140 -16.22 -5.99 -7.69
CA LEU A 140 -17.17 -4.87 -7.55
C LEU A 140 -18.40 -5.27 -6.72
N ASP A 141 -18.96 -6.43 -7.00
CA ASP A 141 -20.12 -6.93 -6.27
C ASP A 141 -19.81 -7.18 -4.78
N HIS A 142 -18.55 -7.50 -4.46
CA HIS A 142 -18.15 -7.89 -3.10
C HIS A 142 -17.54 -6.74 -2.30
N MET A 143 -16.90 -5.75 -2.93
CA MET A 143 -16.12 -4.72 -2.23
C MET A 143 -16.94 -3.79 -1.33
N ASP A 144 -18.24 -3.65 -1.59
CA ASP A 144 -19.15 -2.80 -0.80
C ASP A 144 -20.03 -3.61 0.17
N THR A 145 -19.59 -4.82 0.54
CA THR A 145 -20.28 -5.64 1.55
C THR A 145 -19.84 -5.28 2.96
N ASP A 146 -20.74 -5.49 3.94
CA ASP A 146 -20.45 -5.34 5.37
C ASP A 146 -19.21 -6.16 5.82
N ALA A 147 -18.95 -7.30 5.18
CA ALA A 147 -17.80 -8.15 5.47
C ALA A 147 -16.48 -7.44 5.11
N VAL A 148 -16.40 -6.85 3.93
CA VAL A 148 -15.21 -6.09 3.48
C VAL A 148 -15.02 -4.84 4.33
N ASP A 149 -16.10 -4.14 4.67
CA ASP A 149 -16.07 -2.98 5.57
C ASP A 149 -15.53 -3.34 6.95
N ALA A 150 -16.00 -4.45 7.50
CA ALA A 150 -15.53 -4.95 8.80
C ALA A 150 -14.04 -5.32 8.78
N ILE A 151 -13.55 -5.94 7.69
CA ILE A 151 -12.13 -6.27 7.52
C ILE A 151 -11.28 -4.99 7.41
N TYR A 152 -11.73 -4.01 6.61
CA TYR A 152 -11.02 -2.74 6.45
C TYR A 152 -10.93 -1.95 7.75
N ALA A 153 -12.04 -1.86 8.49
CA ALA A 153 -12.10 -1.25 9.80
C ALA A 153 -11.20 -1.98 10.82
N SER A 154 -11.24 -3.31 10.84
CA SER A 154 -10.39 -4.14 11.71
C SER A 154 -8.91 -3.96 11.42
N ASN A 155 -8.52 -3.94 10.13
CA ASN A 155 -7.12 -3.69 9.75
C ASN A 155 -6.64 -2.31 10.22
N THR A 156 -7.51 -1.29 10.11
CA THR A 156 -7.20 0.08 10.55
C THR A 156 -7.13 0.18 12.07
N ALA A 157 -8.03 -0.47 12.80
CA ALA A 157 -7.99 -0.52 14.24
C ALA A 157 -6.72 -1.25 14.76
N GLU A 158 -6.34 -2.37 14.14
CA GLU A 158 -5.14 -3.14 14.52
C GLU A 158 -3.88 -2.28 14.43
N VAL A 159 -3.68 -1.50 13.36
CA VAL A 159 -2.47 -0.69 13.21
C VAL A 159 -2.41 0.47 14.21
N VAL A 160 -3.55 1.02 14.60
CA VAL A 160 -3.66 2.04 15.66
C VAL A 160 -3.34 1.42 17.03
N GLU A 161 -4.00 0.31 17.38
CA GLU A 161 -3.81 -0.38 18.66
C GLU A 161 -2.37 -0.84 18.87
N ARG A 162 -1.72 -1.36 17.80
CA ARG A 162 -0.32 -1.80 17.85
C ARG A 162 0.69 -0.66 17.77
N GLY A 163 0.26 0.59 17.66
CA GLY A 163 1.12 1.77 17.64
C GLY A 163 2.03 1.84 16.42
N PHE A 164 1.54 1.46 15.22
CA PHE A 164 2.33 1.57 14.01
C PHE A 164 2.54 3.03 13.60
N PHE A 165 3.63 3.28 12.85
CA PHE A 165 4.01 4.64 12.46
C PHE A 165 3.54 5.05 11.07
N GLY A 166 3.29 4.08 10.17
CA GLY A 166 2.92 4.40 8.79
C GLY A 166 2.98 3.19 7.86
N SER A 167 3.15 3.45 6.58
CA SER A 167 3.12 2.46 5.50
C SER A 167 4.38 2.55 4.64
N PRO A 168 5.05 1.41 4.31
CA PRO A 168 4.69 0.05 4.71
C PRO A 168 5.16 -0.28 6.13
N THR A 169 4.45 -1.17 6.80
CA THR A 169 4.91 -1.85 8.02
C THR A 169 4.83 -3.35 7.80
N TYR A 170 5.87 -4.06 8.13
CA TYR A 170 5.98 -5.51 8.03
C TYR A 170 5.93 -6.14 9.43
N VAL A 171 5.28 -7.30 9.52
CA VAL A 171 5.23 -8.08 10.77
C VAL A 171 5.75 -9.48 10.47
N VAL A 172 6.84 -9.87 11.12
CA VAL A 172 7.47 -11.17 10.96
C VAL A 172 7.52 -11.85 12.33
N ASP A 173 6.82 -12.96 12.48
CA ASP A 173 6.75 -13.73 13.72
C ASP A 173 6.48 -12.87 14.98
N GLY A 174 5.61 -11.85 14.82
CA GLY A 174 5.22 -10.89 15.86
C GLY A 174 6.09 -9.64 15.96
N GLY A 175 7.30 -9.66 15.40
CA GLY A 175 8.21 -8.51 15.33
C GLY A 175 7.73 -7.47 14.27
N VAL A 176 7.78 -6.19 14.62
CA VAL A 176 7.32 -5.08 13.77
C VAL A 176 8.53 -4.39 13.15
N ILE A 177 8.53 -4.25 11.82
CA ILE A 177 9.59 -3.58 11.06
C ILE A 177 8.92 -2.53 10.18
N TYR A 178 9.22 -1.25 10.42
CA TYR A 178 8.65 -0.12 9.67
C TYR A 178 9.60 0.33 8.57
N GLY A 179 9.04 0.63 7.40
CA GLY A 179 9.74 1.26 6.28
C GLY A 179 10.29 0.27 5.24
N HIS A 180 10.17 0.65 3.97
CA HIS A 180 10.68 -0.14 2.83
C HIS A 180 12.22 -0.19 2.76
N ASP A 181 12.88 0.75 3.38
CA ASP A 181 14.33 0.84 3.54
C ASP A 181 14.88 -0.25 4.48
N HIS A 182 14.04 -0.79 5.36
CA HIS A 182 14.37 -1.88 6.28
C HIS A 182 14.12 -3.30 5.71
N LEU A 183 13.90 -3.45 4.40
CA LEU A 183 13.69 -4.76 3.80
C LEU A 183 14.85 -5.75 4.01
N GLY A 184 16.08 -5.27 4.17
CA GLY A 184 17.21 -6.12 4.56
C GLY A 184 17.07 -6.70 5.97
N ILE A 185 16.39 -5.99 6.89
CA ILE A 185 16.06 -6.50 8.23
C ILE A 185 14.92 -7.52 8.13
N VAL A 186 13.92 -7.27 7.29
CA VAL A 186 12.84 -8.22 7.00
C VAL A 186 13.40 -9.54 6.44
N GLU A 187 14.29 -9.46 5.44
CA GLU A 187 14.93 -10.63 4.84
C GLU A 187 15.73 -11.45 5.84
N ARG A 188 16.37 -10.79 6.80
CA ARG A 188 17.13 -11.47 7.87
C ARG A 188 16.22 -12.11 8.92
N ALA A 189 15.00 -11.59 9.10
CA ALA A 189 14.04 -12.08 10.09
C ALA A 189 13.20 -13.26 9.59
N LEU A 190 13.11 -13.49 8.28
CA LEU A 190 12.41 -14.60 7.64
C LEU A 190 13.26 -15.85 7.55
#